data_14f7670c8f469b43ee782efbaad22b04
#
_entry.id   14f7670c8f469b43ee782efbaad22b04
#
_cell.length_a   1.000
_cell.length_b   1.000
_cell.length_c   1.000
_cell.angle_alpha   90.00
_cell.angle_beta   90.00
_cell.angle_gamma   90.00
#
_symmetry.space_group_name_H-M   'P 1'
#
loop_
_entity.id
_entity.type
_entity.pdbx_description
1 polymer ?
#
loop_
_entity_poly.entity_id
_entity_poly.type
_entity_poly.pdbx_seq_one_letter_code
_entity_poly.pdbx_strand_id
1 'polypeptide(L)'
;MEEQLLIRFLTRQCSAQENEEINGWIKTNKANADWLFEVERLWSLKDELRFSEEKELQEAFNTFAARQKPAQHIPQQESIKVNNIRSLFSGWVKYAAAILIIGLFSIQAYNMFRKAPVTAYTIEVPKGQMKAVTLSDGSKAWLNSDSRLTYPSQFPDGERRVTLEGEGYFEIAKDAKKPFIIHSAELDVKVLGTKFNMKVYKGEGSSVVLKEGKVEVSADSGYQKIILRPNEKASFSITAGLQLVKNADTTSSESWRTGEMAFTGEPLINITRALERKFDTKILIKDAKLENELFTCRVVDDASLKEILDLLRKTRKLDYKMEKEKVIILKN
;
A
#
# COMPACT_ATOMS: atom_id res chain seq x y z
N MET A 1 -36.56 24.74 33.76
CA MET A 1 -36.59 23.37 33.23
C MET A 1 -35.99 22.45 34.29
N GLU A 2 -36.65 21.36 34.64
CA GLU A 2 -36.10 20.41 35.60
C GLU A 2 -34.98 19.57 34.94
N GLU A 3 -33.92 19.36 35.69
CA GLU A 3 -32.72 18.67 35.19
C GLU A 3 -33.02 17.22 34.78
N GLN A 4 -33.89 16.52 35.53
CA GLN A 4 -34.29 15.17 35.22
C GLN A 4 -35.10 15.05 33.92
N LEU A 5 -35.88 16.03 33.58
CA LEU A 5 -36.66 16.09 32.35
C LEU A 5 -35.74 16.21 31.13
N LEU A 6 -34.67 17.00 31.26
CA LEU A 6 -33.66 17.17 30.23
C LEU A 6 -32.86 15.89 29.96
N ILE A 7 -32.48 15.16 31.01
CA ILE A 7 -31.76 13.89 30.90
C ILE A 7 -32.64 12.87 30.18
N ARG A 8 -33.95 12.78 30.51
CA ARG A 8 -34.88 11.89 29.81
C ARG A 8 -35.06 12.25 28.34
N PHE A 9 -35.03 13.54 28.02
CA PHE A 9 -35.07 14.00 26.63
C PHE A 9 -33.83 13.54 25.84
N LEU A 10 -32.64 13.74 26.36
CA LEU A 10 -31.38 13.36 25.74
C LEU A 10 -31.22 11.84 25.61
N THR A 11 -31.80 11.07 26.53
CA THR A 11 -31.84 9.59 26.48
C THR A 11 -33.01 9.02 25.66
N ARG A 12 -33.85 9.87 25.05
CA ARG A 12 -35.07 9.50 24.30
C ARG A 12 -36.10 8.73 25.11
N GLN A 13 -36.21 9.00 26.41
CA GLN A 13 -37.12 8.35 27.34
C GLN A 13 -38.28 9.26 27.80
N CYS A 14 -38.50 10.38 27.10
CA CYS A 14 -39.62 11.29 27.40
C CYS A 14 -40.97 10.76 26.90
N SER A 15 -42.01 10.99 27.73
CA SER A 15 -43.40 10.81 27.34
C SER A 15 -43.84 11.92 26.36
N ALA A 16 -44.99 11.72 25.69
CA ALA A 16 -45.53 12.72 24.79
C ALA A 16 -45.81 14.07 25.46
N GLN A 17 -46.25 14.03 26.72
CA GLN A 17 -46.55 15.20 27.53
C GLN A 17 -45.30 15.99 27.94
N GLU A 18 -44.23 15.30 28.31
CA GLU A 18 -42.93 15.86 28.61
C GLU A 18 -42.27 16.49 27.38
N ASN A 19 -42.42 15.90 26.21
CA ASN A 19 -41.96 16.49 24.96
C ASN A 19 -42.67 17.78 24.60
N GLU A 20 -43.98 17.90 24.87
CA GLU A 20 -44.74 19.15 24.70
C GLU A 20 -44.24 20.25 25.65
N GLU A 21 -43.92 19.92 26.91
CA GLU A 21 -43.37 20.85 27.88
C GLU A 21 -42.02 21.41 27.44
N ILE A 22 -41.13 20.54 26.95
CA ILE A 22 -39.82 20.93 26.42
C ILE A 22 -39.99 21.84 25.19
N ASN A 23 -40.87 21.46 24.26
CA ASN A 23 -41.16 22.26 23.07
C ASN A 23 -41.74 23.64 23.41
N GLY A 24 -42.60 23.72 24.46
CA GLY A 24 -43.09 24.97 25.00
C GLY A 24 -41.93 25.84 25.54
N TRP A 25 -41.05 25.27 26.32
CA TRP A 25 -39.91 26.00 26.87
C TRP A 25 -38.91 26.46 25.80
N ILE A 26 -38.61 25.67 24.75
CA ILE A 26 -37.81 26.09 23.62
C ILE A 26 -38.39 27.32 22.90
N LYS A 27 -39.72 27.36 22.72
CA LYS A 27 -40.41 28.45 22.05
C LYS A 27 -40.45 29.73 22.85
N THR A 28 -40.23 29.70 24.14
CA THR A 28 -40.33 30.85 25.03
C THR A 28 -39.16 31.83 24.81
N ASN A 29 -37.96 31.33 24.47
CA ASN A 29 -36.79 32.16 24.23
C ASN A 29 -35.81 31.45 23.28
N LYS A 30 -35.30 32.17 22.29
CA LYS A 30 -34.28 31.66 21.34
C LYS A 30 -33.03 31.11 22.07
N ALA A 31 -32.62 31.73 23.18
CA ALA A 31 -31.50 31.27 23.97
C ALA A 31 -31.69 29.85 24.54
N ASN A 32 -32.97 29.45 24.80
CA ASN A 32 -33.30 28.11 25.27
C ASN A 32 -33.10 27.07 24.16
N ALA A 33 -33.45 27.42 22.93
CA ALA A 33 -33.27 26.56 21.76
C ALA A 33 -31.77 26.36 21.46
N ASP A 34 -31.00 27.46 21.43
CA ASP A 34 -29.57 27.42 21.17
C ASP A 34 -28.83 26.64 22.27
N TRP A 35 -29.25 26.75 23.52
CA TRP A 35 -28.70 26.03 24.64
C TRP A 35 -29.00 24.51 24.56
N LEU A 36 -30.25 24.13 24.25
CA LEU A 36 -30.60 22.72 24.11
C LEU A 36 -29.87 22.05 22.96
N PHE A 37 -29.72 22.75 21.83
CA PHE A 37 -28.95 22.28 20.69
C PHE A 37 -27.48 22.00 21.02
N GLU A 38 -26.83 22.88 21.79
CA GLU A 38 -25.43 22.66 22.22
C GLU A 38 -25.32 21.49 23.19
N VAL A 39 -26.29 21.29 24.09
CA VAL A 39 -26.31 20.15 25.03
C VAL A 39 -26.55 18.84 24.28
N GLU A 40 -27.46 18.81 23.32
CA GLU A 40 -27.73 17.62 22.48
C GLU A 40 -26.49 17.26 21.64
N ARG A 41 -25.79 18.26 21.12
CA ARG A 41 -24.53 18.08 20.39
C ARG A 41 -23.42 17.48 21.29
N LEU A 42 -23.27 18.01 22.51
CA LEU A 42 -22.30 17.47 23.48
C LEU A 42 -22.68 16.05 23.91
N TRP A 43 -23.98 15.76 24.05
CA TRP A 43 -24.46 14.43 24.39
C TRP A 43 -24.21 13.40 23.27
N SER A 44 -24.36 13.79 22.01
CA SER A 44 -24.06 12.92 20.86
C SER A 44 -22.58 12.59 20.74
N LEU A 45 -21.67 13.44 21.21
CA LEU A 45 -20.22 13.18 21.27
C LEU A 45 -19.82 12.16 22.37
N LYS A 46 -20.71 11.83 23.30
CA LYS A 46 -20.45 10.84 24.36
C LYS A 46 -20.02 9.48 23.79
N ASP A 47 -20.68 9.03 22.74
CA ASP A 47 -20.41 7.73 22.11
C ASP A 47 -19.12 7.75 21.29
N GLU A 48 -18.72 8.89 20.73
CA GLU A 48 -17.48 9.06 19.97
C GLU A 48 -16.24 9.18 20.87
N LEU A 49 -16.39 9.79 22.06
CA LEU A 49 -15.27 10.07 22.98
C LEU A 49 -15.01 8.98 24.01
N ARG A 50 -15.80 7.88 24.05
CA ARG A 50 -15.65 6.78 25.02
C ARG A 50 -15.40 7.24 26.46
N PHE A 51 -16.21 8.18 26.97
CA PHE A 51 -16.19 8.49 28.39
C PHE A 51 -16.69 7.26 29.15
N SER A 52 -15.84 6.66 29.96
CA SER A 52 -16.08 5.36 30.57
C SER A 52 -16.89 5.42 31.85
N GLU A 53 -17.23 6.59 32.37
CA GLU A 53 -18.00 6.69 33.64
C GLU A 53 -19.05 7.80 33.59
N GLU A 54 -20.29 7.44 33.95
CA GLU A 54 -21.46 8.31 34.07
C GLU A 54 -21.23 9.48 35.06
N LYS A 55 -20.34 9.27 36.05
CA LYS A 55 -19.95 10.24 37.06
C LYS A 55 -19.16 11.44 36.52
N GLU A 56 -18.27 11.21 35.59
CA GLU A 56 -17.46 12.28 34.93
C GLU A 56 -18.34 13.19 34.07
N LEU A 57 -19.35 12.60 33.42
CA LEU A 57 -20.31 13.36 32.62
C LEU A 57 -21.19 14.25 33.49
N GLN A 58 -21.59 13.75 34.65
CA GLN A 58 -22.39 14.50 35.64
C GLN A 58 -21.59 15.68 36.24
N GLU A 59 -20.33 15.49 36.54
CA GLU A 59 -19.44 16.56 37.03
C GLU A 59 -19.18 17.64 35.96
N ALA A 60 -18.97 17.25 34.70
CA ALA A 60 -18.83 18.17 33.59
C ALA A 60 -20.12 18.99 33.35
N PHE A 61 -21.28 18.33 33.43
CA PHE A 61 -22.59 19.00 33.30
C PHE A 61 -22.85 19.97 34.45
N ASN A 62 -22.56 19.60 35.70
CA ASN A 62 -22.72 20.47 36.88
C ASN A 62 -21.79 21.67 36.80
N THR A 63 -20.59 21.50 36.28
CA THR A 63 -19.63 22.62 36.11
C THR A 63 -20.10 23.59 35.02
N PHE A 64 -20.68 23.09 33.95
CA PHE A 64 -21.26 23.90 32.88
C PHE A 64 -22.50 24.65 33.34
N ALA A 65 -23.42 23.99 34.02
CA ALA A 65 -24.65 24.59 34.57
C ALA A 65 -24.37 25.66 35.63
N ALA A 66 -23.33 25.49 36.45
CA ALA A 66 -22.89 26.47 37.45
C ALA A 66 -22.35 27.76 36.82
N ARG A 67 -21.76 27.69 35.64
CA ARG A 67 -21.23 28.86 34.88
C ARG A 67 -22.31 29.68 34.19
N GLN A 68 -23.53 29.16 34.05
CA GLN A 68 -24.63 29.84 33.32
C GLN A 68 -25.77 30.34 34.22
N LYS A 69 -25.62 30.39 35.56
CA LYS A 69 -26.63 31.06 36.40
C LYS A 69 -26.67 32.55 36.08
N PRO A 70 -27.84 33.10 35.68
CA PRO A 70 -27.96 34.55 35.45
C PRO A 70 -27.66 35.31 36.74
N ALA A 71 -26.81 36.29 36.65
CA ALA A 71 -26.45 37.17 37.77
C ALA A 71 -27.71 37.84 38.32
N GLN A 72 -28.04 37.54 39.59
CA GLN A 72 -29.05 38.24 40.35
C GLN A 72 -28.56 39.69 40.62
N HIS A 73 -29.50 40.62 40.55
CA HIS A 73 -29.38 42.04 40.82
C HIS A 73 -28.39 42.40 41.94
N ILE A 74 -27.38 43.19 41.62
CA ILE A 74 -26.55 43.91 42.58
C ILE A 74 -27.03 45.35 42.58
N PRO A 75 -27.27 45.98 43.76
CA PRO A 75 -27.77 47.37 43.86
C PRO A 75 -26.71 48.38 43.37
N GLN A 76 -27.23 49.47 42.79
CA GLN A 76 -26.44 50.60 42.31
C GLN A 76 -25.48 51.11 43.40
N GLN A 77 -24.21 51.11 43.11
CA GLN A 77 -23.20 51.83 43.83
C GLN A 77 -22.54 52.87 42.89
N GLU A 78 -22.33 54.05 43.44
CA GLU A 78 -21.91 55.30 42.85
C GLU A 78 -20.82 55.24 41.77
N SER A 79 -21.02 56.07 40.76
CA SER A 79 -20.13 56.23 39.60
C SER A 79 -18.75 56.76 39.99
N ILE A 80 -17.75 55.96 40.06
CA ILE A 80 -16.36 56.38 39.97
C ILE A 80 -16.06 56.64 38.48
N LYS A 81 -15.77 57.88 38.11
CA LYS A 81 -15.30 58.26 36.79
C LYS A 81 -13.93 57.62 36.54
N VAL A 82 -13.93 56.44 35.94
CA VAL A 82 -12.72 55.78 35.38
C VAL A 82 -12.50 56.39 33.98
N ASN A 83 -11.45 57.12 33.83
CA ASN A 83 -11.01 57.68 32.55
C ASN A 83 -10.94 56.61 31.47
N ASN A 84 -11.60 56.89 30.35
CA ASN A 84 -11.68 56.03 29.16
C ASN A 84 -10.30 55.82 28.51
N ILE A 85 -9.55 54.80 28.97
CA ILE A 85 -8.40 54.24 28.22
C ILE A 85 -8.87 53.17 27.20
N ARG A 86 -10.17 52.86 27.13
CA ARG A 86 -10.74 51.78 26.31
C ARG A 86 -10.84 52.05 24.80
N SER A 87 -10.60 53.27 24.33
CA SER A 87 -10.90 53.61 22.92
C SER A 87 -9.74 53.37 21.94
N LEU A 88 -8.49 53.25 22.41
CA LEU A 88 -7.33 53.08 21.52
C LEU A 88 -6.98 51.57 21.23
N PHE A 89 -7.40 50.66 22.09
CA PHE A 89 -7.11 49.21 21.91
C PHE A 89 -8.20 48.43 21.16
N SER A 90 -9.43 48.97 21.04
CA SER A 90 -10.57 48.23 20.47
C SER A 90 -10.45 47.92 18.97
N GLY A 91 -9.73 48.72 18.20
CA GLY A 91 -9.54 48.49 16.77
C GLY A 91 -8.50 47.41 16.49
N TRP A 92 -7.39 47.45 17.16
CA TRP A 92 -6.25 46.55 16.93
C TRP A 92 -6.50 45.13 17.42
N VAL A 93 -7.26 44.92 18.48
CA VAL A 93 -7.65 43.60 19.00
C VAL A 93 -8.50 42.84 17.98
N LYS A 94 -9.37 43.51 17.22
CA LYS A 94 -10.16 42.89 16.16
C LYS A 94 -9.27 42.36 15.02
N TYR A 95 -8.27 43.14 14.63
CA TYR A 95 -7.32 42.71 13.59
C TYR A 95 -6.37 41.62 14.09
N ALA A 96 -5.94 41.68 15.36
CA ALA A 96 -5.12 40.63 15.97
C ALA A 96 -5.86 39.28 16.04
N ALA A 97 -7.16 39.30 16.42
CA ALA A 97 -8.00 38.09 16.42
C ALA A 97 -8.19 37.54 15.00
N ALA A 98 -8.42 38.40 14.00
CA ALA A 98 -8.54 37.96 12.61
C ALA A 98 -7.23 37.35 12.10
N ILE A 99 -6.07 37.92 12.41
CA ILE A 99 -4.75 37.39 12.03
C ILE A 99 -4.51 36.02 12.71
N LEU A 100 -4.87 35.85 13.99
CA LEU A 100 -4.78 34.57 14.69
C LEU A 100 -5.67 33.50 14.07
N ILE A 101 -6.91 33.84 13.73
CA ILE A 101 -7.84 32.89 13.08
C ILE A 101 -7.32 32.49 11.69
N ILE A 102 -6.85 33.45 10.88
CA ILE A 102 -6.25 33.19 9.57
C ILE A 102 -4.98 32.35 9.73
N GLY A 103 -4.14 32.65 10.72
CA GLY A 103 -2.93 31.86 11.03
C GLY A 103 -3.25 30.41 11.40
N LEU A 104 -4.22 30.21 12.30
CA LEU A 104 -4.68 28.90 12.70
C LEU A 104 -5.29 28.12 11.49
N PHE A 105 -6.11 28.81 10.70
CA PHE A 105 -6.70 28.20 9.49
C PHE A 105 -5.64 27.85 8.44
N SER A 106 -4.62 28.71 8.30
CA SER A 106 -3.49 28.47 7.40
C SER A 106 -2.63 27.29 7.88
N ILE A 107 -2.38 27.15 9.18
CA ILE A 107 -1.67 26.00 9.77
C ILE A 107 -2.48 24.73 9.59
N GLN A 108 -3.79 24.78 9.82
CA GLN A 108 -4.69 23.64 9.64
C GLN A 108 -4.74 23.22 8.16
N ALA A 109 -4.88 24.17 7.25
CA ALA A 109 -4.83 23.94 5.81
C ALA A 109 -3.46 23.37 5.40
N TYR A 110 -2.35 23.95 5.86
CA TYR A 110 -1.00 23.44 5.61
C TYR A 110 -0.84 22.00 6.07
N ASN A 111 -1.28 21.66 7.29
CA ASN A 111 -1.24 20.27 7.80
C ASN A 111 -2.14 19.32 7.02
N MET A 112 -3.30 19.77 6.56
CA MET A 112 -4.23 18.99 5.73
C MET A 112 -3.67 18.71 4.33
N PHE A 113 -2.91 19.66 3.76
CA PHE A 113 -2.23 19.48 2.46
C PHE A 113 -0.82 18.88 2.59
N ARG A 114 -0.30 18.71 3.79
CA ARG A 114 0.98 18.05 4.02
C ARG A 114 0.82 16.56 3.80
N LYS A 115 1.26 16.07 2.64
CA LYS A 115 1.28 14.64 2.35
C LYS A 115 2.14 13.94 3.40
N ALA A 116 1.62 12.86 3.97
CA ALA A 116 2.40 12.03 4.89
C ALA A 116 3.71 11.60 4.22
N PRO A 117 4.82 11.51 4.95
CA PRO A 117 6.08 11.04 4.37
C PRO A 117 5.87 9.64 3.81
N VAL A 118 6.19 9.47 2.52
CA VAL A 118 6.10 8.18 1.86
C VAL A 118 7.27 7.32 2.34
N THR A 119 6.97 6.30 3.14
CA THR A 119 7.96 5.32 3.60
C THR A 119 8.13 4.25 2.52
N ALA A 120 9.38 3.90 2.20
CA ALA A 120 9.68 2.79 1.33
C ALA A 120 9.68 1.47 2.13
N TYR A 121 8.98 0.46 1.63
CA TYR A 121 9.03 -0.91 2.14
C TYR A 121 9.85 -1.77 1.20
N THR A 122 10.62 -2.68 1.77
CA THR A 122 11.37 -3.69 1.01
C THR A 122 10.96 -5.07 1.51
N ILE A 123 10.53 -5.92 0.58
CA ILE A 123 10.29 -7.34 0.83
C ILE A 123 11.44 -8.12 0.19
N GLU A 124 12.12 -8.91 1.00
CA GLU A 124 13.12 -9.86 0.56
C GLU A 124 12.56 -11.28 0.67
N VAL A 125 12.77 -12.06 -0.36
CA VAL A 125 12.37 -13.47 -0.43
C VAL A 125 13.65 -14.31 -0.45
N PRO A 126 13.92 -15.06 0.62
CA PRO A 126 15.07 -15.96 0.65
C PRO A 126 14.96 -17.06 -0.41
N LYS A 127 16.07 -17.74 -0.69
CA LYS A 127 16.08 -18.96 -1.49
C LYS A 127 15.12 -20.01 -0.90
N GLY A 128 14.55 -20.83 -1.75
CA GLY A 128 13.58 -21.87 -1.37
C GLY A 128 12.20 -21.37 -0.95
N GLN A 129 11.94 -20.06 -1.00
CA GLN A 129 10.69 -19.46 -0.56
C GLN A 129 10.02 -18.65 -1.68
N MET A 130 8.72 -18.43 -1.52
CA MET A 130 7.92 -17.50 -2.30
C MET A 130 7.11 -16.62 -1.38
N LYS A 131 6.83 -15.38 -1.79
CA LYS A 131 5.97 -14.47 -1.03
C LYS A 131 4.98 -13.77 -1.95
N ALA A 132 3.76 -13.59 -1.45
CA ALA A 132 2.76 -12.75 -2.10
C ALA A 132 2.57 -11.46 -1.29
N VAL A 133 2.37 -10.35 -1.98
CA VAL A 133 2.09 -9.04 -1.39
C VAL A 133 0.96 -8.35 -2.16
N THR A 134 0.09 -7.68 -1.42
CA THR A 134 -0.90 -6.75 -1.99
C THR A 134 -0.41 -5.33 -1.73
N LEU A 135 -0.28 -4.55 -2.79
CA LEU A 135 0.16 -3.16 -2.74
C LEU A 135 -1.01 -2.23 -2.38
N SER A 136 -0.69 -0.97 -2.04
CA SER A 136 -1.68 0.02 -1.59
C SER A 136 -2.73 0.41 -2.65
N ASP A 137 -2.46 0.14 -3.93
CA ASP A 137 -3.40 0.35 -5.05
C ASP A 137 -4.28 -0.88 -5.36
N GLY A 138 -4.17 -1.96 -4.57
CA GLY A 138 -4.85 -3.23 -4.79
C GLY A 138 -4.16 -4.17 -5.79
N SER A 139 -3.03 -3.76 -6.38
CA SER A 139 -2.20 -4.64 -7.22
C SER A 139 -1.61 -5.76 -6.37
N LYS A 140 -1.43 -6.93 -6.98
CA LYS A 140 -0.83 -8.10 -6.33
C LYS A 140 0.48 -8.46 -7.02
N ALA A 141 1.48 -8.77 -6.21
CA ALA A 141 2.76 -9.30 -6.67
C ALA A 141 3.07 -10.61 -5.95
N TRP A 142 3.48 -11.62 -6.69
CA TRP A 142 4.10 -12.84 -6.18
C TRP A 142 5.57 -12.76 -6.51
N LEU A 143 6.42 -12.99 -5.53
CA LEU A 143 7.87 -12.93 -5.66
C LEU A 143 8.44 -14.33 -5.54
N ASN A 144 9.27 -14.71 -6.49
CA ASN A 144 9.96 -16.00 -6.49
C ASN A 144 11.19 -15.98 -5.57
N SER A 145 11.80 -17.12 -5.38
CA SER A 145 13.01 -17.31 -4.58
C SER A 145 14.14 -16.35 -4.99
N ASP A 146 14.89 -15.86 -4.00
CA ASP A 146 16.01 -14.93 -4.20
C ASP A 146 15.61 -13.64 -4.91
N SER A 147 14.47 -13.06 -4.50
CA SER A 147 13.91 -11.84 -5.11
C SER A 147 13.68 -10.75 -4.07
N ARG A 148 13.74 -9.50 -4.51
CA ARG A 148 13.50 -8.31 -3.70
C ARG A 148 12.56 -7.35 -4.42
N LEU A 149 11.53 -6.88 -3.72
CA LEU A 149 10.62 -5.84 -4.20
C LEU A 149 10.64 -4.65 -3.24
N THR A 150 10.98 -3.47 -3.77
CA THR A 150 10.90 -2.21 -3.04
C THR A 150 9.73 -1.37 -3.58
N TYR A 151 8.85 -0.92 -2.70
CA TYR A 151 7.65 -0.16 -3.05
C TYR A 151 7.30 0.85 -1.96
N PRO A 152 6.61 1.95 -2.28
CA PRO A 152 6.21 2.95 -1.30
C PRO A 152 4.98 2.50 -0.49
N SER A 153 4.86 3.00 0.75
CA SER A 153 3.68 2.78 1.60
C SER A 153 2.37 3.22 0.92
N GLN A 154 2.45 4.30 0.17
CA GLN A 154 1.38 4.81 -0.69
C GLN A 154 2.00 5.34 -1.99
N PHE A 155 1.34 5.08 -3.11
CA PHE A 155 1.81 5.62 -4.37
C PHE A 155 1.52 7.13 -4.46
N PRO A 156 2.53 7.98 -4.75
CA PRO A 156 2.32 9.41 -4.97
C PRO A 156 1.46 9.66 -6.20
N ASP A 157 0.96 10.89 -6.37
CA ASP A 157 0.23 11.25 -7.58
C ASP A 157 1.11 11.13 -8.83
N GLY A 158 0.48 10.81 -9.96
CA GLY A 158 1.11 10.71 -11.26
C GLY A 158 1.49 9.30 -11.69
N GLU A 159 2.23 8.55 -10.87
CA GLU A 159 2.63 7.19 -11.23
C GLU A 159 2.74 6.26 -10.01
N ARG A 160 2.72 4.94 -10.27
CA ARG A 160 2.89 3.87 -9.27
C ARG A 160 4.23 3.18 -9.56
N ARG A 161 5.28 3.56 -8.83
CA ARG A 161 6.64 3.05 -9.10
C ARG A 161 7.07 2.05 -8.02
N VAL A 162 7.65 0.93 -8.47
CA VAL A 162 8.30 -0.08 -7.64
C VAL A 162 9.63 -0.50 -8.26
N THR A 163 10.50 -1.11 -7.47
CA THR A 163 11.78 -1.65 -7.95
C THR A 163 11.83 -3.15 -7.70
N LEU A 164 12.19 -3.93 -8.72
CA LEU A 164 12.33 -5.38 -8.65
C LEU A 164 13.77 -5.81 -8.92
N GLU A 165 14.26 -6.71 -8.07
CA GLU A 165 15.42 -7.57 -8.32
C GLU A 165 14.94 -9.01 -8.21
N GLY A 166 15.30 -9.88 -9.17
CA GLY A 166 14.85 -11.27 -9.15
C GLY A 166 13.66 -11.55 -10.07
N GLU A 167 12.66 -12.27 -9.62
CA GLU A 167 11.51 -12.67 -10.43
C GLU A 167 10.19 -12.42 -9.68
N GLY A 168 9.24 -11.81 -10.39
CA GLY A 168 7.91 -11.54 -9.89
C GLY A 168 6.83 -11.70 -10.94
N TYR A 169 5.71 -12.26 -10.52
CA TYR A 169 4.47 -12.23 -11.28
C TYR A 169 3.56 -11.15 -10.72
N PHE A 170 3.01 -10.33 -11.61
CA PHE A 170 2.24 -9.15 -11.24
C PHE A 170 0.83 -9.20 -11.81
N GLU A 171 -0.16 -8.88 -10.98
CA GLU A 171 -1.53 -8.58 -11.37
C GLU A 171 -1.81 -7.13 -10.98
N ILE A 172 -1.66 -6.22 -11.94
CA ILE A 172 -1.76 -4.79 -11.69
C ILE A 172 -3.20 -4.31 -11.83
N ALA A 173 -3.66 -3.58 -10.82
CA ALA A 173 -4.97 -2.94 -10.82
C ALA A 173 -5.08 -1.92 -11.97
N LYS A 174 -6.23 -1.94 -12.68
CA LYS A 174 -6.47 -1.07 -13.85
C LYS A 174 -6.60 0.39 -13.41
N ASP A 175 -5.69 1.24 -13.89
CA ASP A 175 -5.75 2.68 -13.78
C ASP A 175 -5.06 3.34 -14.97
N ALA A 176 -5.86 3.85 -15.90
CA ALA A 176 -5.37 4.49 -17.13
C ALA A 176 -4.71 5.87 -16.88
N LYS A 177 -5.05 6.52 -15.75
CA LYS A 177 -4.53 7.85 -15.42
C LYS A 177 -3.22 7.80 -14.65
N LYS A 178 -2.94 6.66 -13.97
CA LYS A 178 -1.79 6.50 -13.10
C LYS A 178 -1.01 5.23 -13.48
N PRO A 179 -0.07 5.30 -14.41
CA PRO A 179 0.68 4.15 -14.88
C PRO A 179 1.44 3.48 -13.74
N PHE A 180 1.57 2.15 -13.81
CA PHE A 180 2.40 1.35 -12.93
C PHE A 180 3.74 1.07 -13.62
N ILE A 181 4.83 1.38 -12.92
CA ILE A 181 6.19 1.26 -13.46
C ILE A 181 6.99 0.33 -12.54
N ILE A 182 7.55 -0.73 -13.13
CA ILE A 182 8.53 -1.57 -12.45
C ILE A 182 9.91 -1.22 -13.01
N HIS A 183 10.77 -0.71 -12.14
CA HIS A 183 12.17 -0.44 -12.44
C HIS A 183 13.04 -1.64 -12.06
N SER A 184 14.01 -1.96 -12.89
CA SER A 184 15.10 -2.89 -12.56
C SER A 184 16.44 -2.35 -13.10
N ALA A 185 17.53 -3.07 -12.85
CA ALA A 185 18.83 -2.65 -13.34
C ALA A 185 18.94 -2.59 -14.88
N GLU A 186 18.15 -3.40 -15.59
CA GLU A 186 18.29 -3.59 -17.04
C GLU A 186 17.03 -3.16 -17.80
N LEU A 187 15.85 -3.28 -17.19
CA LEU A 187 14.56 -3.05 -17.83
C LEU A 187 13.66 -2.15 -17.00
N ASP A 188 12.94 -1.28 -17.68
CA ASP A 188 11.75 -0.61 -17.16
C ASP A 188 10.49 -1.19 -17.83
N VAL A 189 9.50 -1.50 -17.02
CA VAL A 189 8.20 -2.03 -17.46
C VAL A 189 7.10 -1.05 -17.08
N LYS A 190 6.32 -0.59 -18.07
CA LYS A 190 5.20 0.33 -17.84
C LYS A 190 3.88 -0.28 -18.28
N VAL A 191 2.89 -0.28 -17.38
CA VAL A 191 1.57 -0.87 -17.59
C VAL A 191 0.45 -0.01 -17.03
N LEU A 192 -0.80 -0.26 -17.46
CA LEU A 192 -2.01 0.43 -16.98
C LEU A 192 -3.01 -0.52 -16.28
N GLY A 193 -2.75 -1.84 -16.29
CA GLY A 193 -3.62 -2.87 -15.74
C GLY A 193 -3.44 -4.17 -16.50
N THR A 194 -2.55 -5.02 -16.03
CA THR A 194 -1.91 -6.06 -16.84
C THR A 194 -1.50 -7.21 -15.94
N LYS A 195 -1.51 -8.44 -16.47
CA LYS A 195 -0.94 -9.63 -15.82
C LYS A 195 0.28 -10.11 -16.59
N PHE A 196 1.42 -10.20 -15.93
CA PHE A 196 2.69 -10.56 -16.57
C PHE A 196 3.70 -11.10 -15.56
N ASN A 197 4.68 -11.86 -16.08
CA ASN A 197 5.86 -12.28 -15.34
C ASN A 197 7.07 -11.43 -15.75
N MET A 198 7.87 -11.01 -14.79
CA MET A 198 9.13 -10.30 -15.02
C MET A 198 10.27 -11.00 -14.29
N LYS A 199 11.33 -11.36 -15.02
CA LYS A 199 12.53 -12.01 -14.51
C LYS A 199 13.75 -11.12 -14.79
N VAL A 200 14.44 -10.70 -13.72
CA VAL A 200 15.56 -9.74 -13.76
C VAL A 200 16.60 -10.09 -12.68
N TYR A 201 17.08 -11.33 -12.69
CA TYR A 201 18.16 -11.75 -11.79
C TYR A 201 19.49 -11.21 -12.28
N LYS A 202 20.31 -10.71 -11.35
CA LYS A 202 21.64 -10.18 -11.67
C LYS A 202 22.52 -11.23 -12.34
N GLY A 203 23.10 -10.87 -13.49
CA GLY A 203 23.99 -11.76 -14.26
C GLY A 203 23.28 -12.87 -15.02
N GLU A 204 21.95 -12.76 -15.19
CA GLU A 204 21.16 -13.60 -16.07
C GLU A 204 20.51 -12.70 -17.16
N GLY A 205 20.01 -13.31 -18.23
CA GLY A 205 19.19 -12.57 -19.20
C GLY A 205 17.87 -12.16 -18.58
N SER A 206 17.44 -10.93 -18.83
CA SER A 206 16.18 -10.39 -18.36
C SER A 206 15.03 -10.68 -19.30
N SER A 207 13.83 -10.88 -18.76
CA SER A 207 12.65 -11.12 -19.60
C SER A 207 11.35 -10.66 -18.95
N VAL A 208 10.40 -10.31 -19.83
CA VAL A 208 9.01 -9.99 -19.47
C VAL A 208 8.09 -10.80 -20.36
N VAL A 209 7.20 -11.58 -19.77
CA VAL A 209 6.21 -12.41 -20.49
C VAL A 209 4.81 -11.91 -20.16
N LEU A 210 4.07 -11.53 -21.20
CA LEU A 210 2.74 -10.95 -21.05
C LEU A 210 1.64 -12.01 -21.13
N LYS A 211 0.79 -12.10 -20.11
CA LYS A 211 -0.40 -12.95 -20.09
C LYS A 211 -1.65 -12.21 -20.54
N GLU A 212 -1.93 -11.04 -19.96
CA GLU A 212 -3.16 -10.27 -20.21
C GLU A 212 -2.87 -8.78 -20.19
N GLY A 213 -3.45 -8.04 -21.16
CA GLY A 213 -3.36 -6.59 -21.25
C GLY A 213 -2.32 -6.11 -22.24
N LYS A 214 -1.53 -5.09 -21.87
CA LYS A 214 -0.49 -4.45 -22.70
C LYS A 214 0.66 -4.02 -21.81
N VAL A 215 1.89 -4.28 -22.24
CA VAL A 215 3.12 -3.90 -21.53
C VAL A 215 4.03 -3.12 -22.47
N GLU A 216 4.52 -1.97 -22.04
CA GLU A 216 5.67 -1.30 -22.61
C GLU A 216 6.92 -1.73 -21.83
N VAL A 217 7.88 -2.33 -22.52
CA VAL A 217 9.19 -2.69 -21.97
C VAL A 217 10.23 -1.78 -22.60
N SER A 218 11.08 -1.17 -21.79
CA SER A 218 12.20 -0.36 -22.25
C SER A 218 13.51 -0.79 -21.61
N ALA A 219 14.59 -0.65 -22.37
CA ALA A 219 15.97 -0.88 -21.94
C ALA A 219 16.83 0.35 -22.26
N ASP A 220 18.06 0.40 -21.75
CA ASP A 220 19.02 1.45 -22.01
C ASP A 220 18.46 2.86 -21.77
N SER A 221 17.87 3.09 -20.61
CA SER A 221 17.23 4.38 -20.27
C SER A 221 16.19 4.85 -21.29
N GLY A 222 15.54 3.89 -21.95
CA GLY A 222 14.44 4.15 -22.88
C GLY A 222 14.82 4.27 -24.36
N TYR A 223 16.08 4.05 -24.75
CA TYR A 223 16.49 4.03 -26.16
C TYR A 223 15.88 2.86 -26.93
N GLN A 224 15.74 1.69 -26.29
CA GLN A 224 15.08 0.53 -26.88
C GLN A 224 13.71 0.35 -26.22
N LYS A 225 12.67 0.20 -27.03
CA LYS A 225 11.29 0.01 -26.54
C LYS A 225 10.55 -1.06 -27.34
N ILE A 226 9.83 -1.91 -26.63
CA ILE A 226 8.93 -2.92 -27.20
C ILE A 226 7.59 -2.84 -26.50
N ILE A 227 6.52 -2.96 -27.28
CA ILE A 227 5.16 -3.08 -26.76
C ILE A 227 4.72 -4.53 -26.94
N LEU A 228 4.48 -5.22 -25.83
CA LEU A 228 4.00 -6.59 -25.82
C LEU A 228 2.48 -6.65 -25.91
N ARG A 229 2.00 -7.67 -26.63
CA ARG A 229 0.64 -8.19 -26.66
C ARG A 229 0.57 -9.52 -25.89
N PRO A 230 -0.61 -10.01 -25.52
CA PRO A 230 -0.74 -11.31 -24.87
C PRO A 230 -0.03 -12.43 -25.66
N ASN A 231 0.66 -13.32 -24.91
CA ASN A 231 1.52 -14.39 -25.41
C ASN A 231 2.78 -13.91 -26.16
N GLU A 232 3.24 -12.69 -25.88
CA GLU A 232 4.54 -12.21 -26.32
C GLU A 232 5.50 -12.07 -25.15
N LYS A 233 6.80 -12.21 -25.43
CA LYS A 233 7.91 -12.07 -24.47
C LYS A 233 8.88 -11.02 -25.01
N ALA A 234 9.29 -10.10 -24.16
CA ALA A 234 10.51 -9.33 -24.34
C ALA A 234 11.64 -10.05 -23.61
N SER A 235 12.77 -10.23 -24.26
CA SER A 235 14.01 -10.72 -23.65
C SER A 235 15.13 -9.71 -23.89
N PHE A 236 15.96 -9.52 -22.88
CA PHE A 236 17.10 -8.61 -22.95
C PHE A 236 18.37 -9.33 -22.51
N SER A 237 19.44 -9.07 -23.25
CA SER A 237 20.80 -9.40 -22.82
C SER A 237 21.75 -8.29 -23.27
N ILE A 238 22.88 -8.15 -22.60
CA ILE A 238 23.89 -7.12 -22.92
C ILE A 238 24.39 -7.26 -24.37
N THR A 239 24.46 -8.50 -24.89
CA THR A 239 25.01 -8.77 -26.23
C THR A 239 23.98 -8.63 -27.33
N ALA A 240 22.70 -8.95 -27.08
CA ALA A 240 21.65 -8.96 -28.11
C ALA A 240 20.71 -7.76 -28.03
N GLY A 241 20.75 -6.98 -26.94
CA GLY A 241 19.78 -5.91 -26.66
C GLY A 241 18.37 -6.46 -26.40
N LEU A 242 17.38 -5.61 -26.59
CA LEU A 242 15.97 -5.95 -26.36
C LEU A 242 15.35 -6.63 -27.60
N GLN A 243 14.85 -7.84 -27.43
CA GLN A 243 14.29 -8.70 -28.48
C GLN A 243 12.83 -9.04 -28.20
N LEU A 244 12.00 -9.07 -29.24
CA LEU A 244 10.61 -9.54 -29.19
C LEU A 244 10.52 -11.01 -29.60
N VAL A 245 9.95 -11.84 -28.74
CA VAL A 245 9.61 -13.24 -29.03
C VAL A 245 8.09 -13.37 -29.07
N LYS A 246 7.54 -13.81 -30.20
CA LYS A 246 6.13 -14.09 -30.38
C LYS A 246 5.80 -15.52 -29.97
N ASN A 247 4.55 -15.79 -29.61
CA ASN A 247 4.05 -17.09 -29.18
C ASN A 247 4.85 -17.66 -27.99
N ALA A 248 5.14 -16.82 -27.01
CA ALA A 248 5.82 -17.23 -25.80
C ALA A 248 4.91 -18.14 -24.95
N ASP A 249 5.51 -19.15 -24.30
CA ASP A 249 4.81 -20.01 -23.36
C ASP A 249 4.57 -19.25 -22.03
N THR A 250 3.37 -18.69 -21.90
CA THR A 250 2.98 -17.97 -20.69
C THR A 250 2.75 -18.91 -19.51
N THR A 251 2.36 -20.18 -19.77
CA THR A 251 2.10 -21.17 -18.72
C THR A 251 3.40 -21.53 -18.01
N SER A 252 4.47 -21.79 -18.76
CA SER A 252 5.79 -22.06 -18.17
C SER A 252 6.33 -20.89 -17.39
N SER A 253 6.08 -19.64 -17.83
CA SER A 253 6.60 -18.45 -17.16
C SER A 253 5.94 -18.16 -15.79
N GLU A 254 4.75 -18.71 -15.54
CA GLU A 254 4.02 -18.52 -14.27
C GLU A 254 3.91 -19.81 -13.43
N SER A 255 4.40 -20.95 -13.94
CA SER A 255 4.26 -22.27 -13.29
C SER A 255 4.89 -22.32 -11.90
N TRP A 256 5.95 -21.56 -11.66
CA TRP A 256 6.59 -21.47 -10.35
C TRP A 256 5.64 -20.99 -9.23
N ARG A 257 4.57 -20.24 -9.56
CA ARG A 257 3.56 -19.79 -8.58
C ARG A 257 2.72 -20.93 -8.01
N THR A 258 2.54 -21.98 -8.78
CA THR A 258 1.87 -23.22 -8.36
C THR A 258 2.86 -24.27 -7.89
N GLY A 259 4.15 -23.88 -7.78
CA GLY A 259 5.25 -24.71 -7.34
C GLY A 259 5.86 -25.55 -8.45
N GLU A 260 5.27 -25.61 -9.64
CA GLU A 260 5.84 -26.33 -10.78
C GLU A 260 7.07 -25.60 -11.34
N MET A 261 8.02 -26.34 -11.87
CA MET A 261 9.13 -25.83 -12.67
C MET A 261 8.95 -26.30 -14.12
N ALA A 262 8.80 -25.38 -15.04
CA ALA A 262 8.69 -25.67 -16.45
C ALA A 262 9.77 -24.94 -17.23
N PHE A 263 10.53 -25.69 -18.02
CA PHE A 263 11.60 -25.19 -18.87
C PHE A 263 11.30 -25.61 -20.31
N THR A 264 11.32 -24.67 -21.24
CA THR A 264 11.04 -24.91 -22.66
C THR A 264 12.19 -24.37 -23.50
N GLY A 265 13.06 -25.26 -24.00
CA GLY A 265 14.25 -24.85 -24.72
C GLY A 265 15.19 -23.96 -23.93
N GLU A 266 15.31 -24.22 -22.62
CA GLU A 266 16.09 -23.37 -21.72
C GLU A 266 17.54 -23.87 -21.63
N PRO A 267 18.55 -22.98 -21.71
CA PRO A 267 19.95 -23.33 -21.48
C PRO A 267 20.16 -23.95 -20.10
N LEU A 268 21.03 -24.96 -20.01
CA LEU A 268 21.32 -25.66 -18.75
C LEU A 268 21.77 -24.72 -17.63
N ILE A 269 22.55 -23.71 -17.95
CA ILE A 269 23.01 -22.72 -16.97
C ILE A 269 21.85 -21.99 -16.29
N ASN A 270 20.78 -21.65 -17.01
CA ASN A 270 19.60 -21.00 -16.45
C ASN A 270 18.76 -21.97 -15.60
N ILE A 271 18.70 -23.25 -16.02
CA ILE A 271 18.05 -24.31 -15.23
C ILE A 271 18.79 -24.51 -13.91
N THR A 272 20.12 -24.64 -13.94
CA THR A 272 20.91 -24.83 -12.72
C THR A 272 20.77 -23.67 -11.76
N ARG A 273 20.78 -22.42 -12.23
CA ARG A 273 20.55 -21.23 -11.40
C ARG A 273 19.14 -21.23 -10.78
N ALA A 274 18.12 -21.66 -11.52
CA ALA A 274 16.76 -21.79 -10.96
C ALA A 274 16.70 -22.88 -9.87
N LEU A 275 17.40 -24.00 -10.07
CA LEU A 275 17.52 -25.08 -9.07
C LEU A 275 18.32 -24.62 -7.85
N GLU A 276 19.40 -23.87 -8.02
CA GLU A 276 20.20 -23.29 -6.93
C GLU A 276 19.33 -22.37 -6.05
N ARG A 277 18.45 -21.58 -6.66
CA ARG A 277 17.52 -20.72 -5.92
C ARG A 277 16.42 -21.51 -5.21
N LYS A 278 15.84 -22.53 -5.88
CA LYS A 278 14.74 -23.32 -5.30
C LYS A 278 15.23 -24.21 -4.14
N PHE A 279 16.41 -24.79 -4.26
CA PHE A 279 16.91 -25.79 -3.30
C PHE A 279 18.03 -25.27 -2.37
N ASP A 280 18.39 -24.00 -2.51
CA ASP A 280 19.52 -23.36 -1.78
C ASP A 280 20.79 -24.24 -1.82
N THR A 281 21.12 -24.71 -2.99
CA THR A 281 22.25 -25.64 -3.22
C THR A 281 23.12 -25.11 -4.34
N LYS A 282 24.44 -25.23 -4.24
CA LYS A 282 25.37 -24.82 -5.29
C LYS A 282 25.48 -25.89 -6.36
N ILE A 283 25.35 -25.52 -7.65
CA ILE A 283 25.45 -26.42 -8.80
C ILE A 283 26.58 -25.94 -9.72
N LEU A 284 27.56 -26.80 -9.96
CA LEU A 284 28.71 -26.51 -10.80
C LEU A 284 28.64 -27.31 -12.10
N ILE A 285 28.67 -26.65 -13.24
CA ILE A 285 28.81 -27.26 -14.55
C ILE A 285 30.27 -27.31 -14.90
N LYS A 286 30.88 -28.52 -15.03
CA LYS A 286 32.32 -28.66 -15.32
C LYS A 286 32.67 -28.45 -16.79
N ASP A 287 31.76 -28.79 -17.71
CA ASP A 287 31.99 -28.60 -19.14
C ASP A 287 31.19 -27.36 -19.63
N ALA A 288 31.91 -26.29 -19.96
CA ALA A 288 31.31 -25.04 -20.45
C ALA A 288 30.42 -25.22 -21.71
N LYS A 289 30.63 -26.28 -22.49
CA LYS A 289 29.75 -26.56 -23.63
C LYS A 289 28.35 -26.98 -23.22
N LEU A 290 28.20 -27.57 -22.02
CA LEU A 290 26.89 -27.93 -21.48
C LEU A 290 26.07 -26.73 -21.02
N GLU A 291 26.70 -25.62 -20.66
CA GLU A 291 26.01 -24.42 -20.17
C GLU A 291 24.92 -23.95 -21.14
N ASN A 292 25.21 -23.99 -22.42
CA ASN A 292 24.31 -23.54 -23.48
C ASN A 292 23.45 -24.64 -24.12
N GLU A 293 23.58 -25.89 -23.67
CA GLU A 293 22.70 -26.99 -24.11
C GLU A 293 21.26 -26.75 -23.66
N LEU A 294 20.34 -26.90 -24.62
CA LEU A 294 18.93 -26.63 -24.39
C LEU A 294 18.20 -27.86 -23.86
N PHE A 295 17.38 -27.65 -22.85
CA PHE A 295 16.53 -28.68 -22.24
C PHE A 295 15.08 -28.20 -22.19
N THR A 296 14.18 -29.19 -22.35
CA THR A 296 12.75 -29.00 -22.15
C THR A 296 12.27 -30.02 -21.15
N CYS A 297 11.77 -29.58 -20.00
CA CYS A 297 11.18 -30.46 -19.00
C CYS A 297 10.16 -29.69 -18.14
N ARG A 298 9.21 -30.44 -17.61
CA ARG A 298 8.25 -29.94 -16.62
C ARG A 298 8.32 -30.84 -15.39
N VAL A 299 8.36 -30.24 -14.24
CA VAL A 299 8.53 -30.91 -12.95
C VAL A 299 7.48 -30.39 -11.99
N VAL A 300 6.83 -31.30 -11.25
CA VAL A 300 5.83 -30.96 -10.23
C VAL A 300 6.49 -30.41 -8.97
N ASP A 301 5.72 -29.75 -8.13
CA ASP A 301 6.20 -28.94 -7.00
C ASP A 301 6.99 -29.71 -5.95
N ASP A 302 6.60 -30.93 -5.65
CA ASP A 302 7.18 -31.77 -4.61
C ASP A 302 8.42 -32.56 -5.05
N ALA A 303 8.83 -32.42 -6.31
CA ALA A 303 10.00 -33.14 -6.81
C ALA A 303 11.29 -32.64 -6.13
N SER A 304 12.06 -33.60 -5.62
CA SER A 304 13.38 -33.33 -5.04
C SER A 304 14.39 -32.91 -6.11
N LEU A 305 15.46 -32.21 -5.69
CA LEU A 305 16.57 -31.88 -6.59
C LEU A 305 17.12 -33.11 -7.32
N LYS A 306 17.20 -34.25 -6.62
CA LYS A 306 17.67 -35.52 -7.21
C LYS A 306 16.79 -36.01 -8.35
N GLU A 307 15.46 -35.95 -8.16
CA GLU A 307 14.52 -36.40 -9.21
C GLU A 307 14.58 -35.53 -10.45
N ILE A 308 14.77 -34.21 -10.27
CA ILE A 308 14.95 -33.26 -11.38
C ILE A 308 16.26 -33.56 -12.13
N LEU A 309 17.35 -33.77 -11.42
CA LEU A 309 18.65 -34.08 -12.01
C LEU A 309 18.60 -35.49 -12.72
N ASP A 310 17.90 -36.45 -12.14
CA ASP A 310 17.68 -37.74 -12.76
C ASP A 310 16.85 -37.62 -14.06
N LEU A 311 15.87 -36.72 -14.10
CA LEU A 311 15.10 -36.43 -15.31
C LEU A 311 16.01 -35.82 -16.41
N LEU A 312 16.84 -34.85 -16.06
CA LEU A 312 17.80 -34.25 -16.99
C LEU A 312 18.83 -35.28 -17.49
N ARG A 313 19.31 -36.17 -16.61
CA ARG A 313 20.23 -37.28 -16.98
C ARG A 313 19.62 -38.25 -18.00
N LYS A 314 18.29 -38.50 -17.97
CA LYS A 314 17.61 -39.34 -18.96
C LYS A 314 17.76 -38.84 -20.39
N THR A 315 18.09 -37.58 -20.62
CA THR A 315 18.38 -37.03 -21.96
C THR A 315 19.69 -37.57 -22.55
N ARG A 316 20.53 -38.24 -21.73
CA ARG A 316 21.86 -38.74 -22.09
C ARG A 316 22.87 -37.67 -22.54
N LYS A 317 22.58 -36.39 -22.26
CA LYS A 317 23.47 -35.27 -22.56
C LYS A 317 24.41 -34.99 -21.39
N LEU A 318 23.98 -35.30 -20.18
CA LEU A 318 24.72 -35.01 -18.94
C LEU A 318 24.63 -36.16 -17.94
N ASP A 319 25.59 -36.19 -17.02
CA ASP A 319 25.55 -36.91 -15.75
C ASP A 319 25.80 -35.95 -14.60
N TYR A 320 25.60 -36.38 -13.35
CA TYR A 320 25.85 -35.56 -12.18
C TYR A 320 26.36 -36.36 -11.00
N LYS A 321 27.06 -35.65 -10.10
CA LYS A 321 27.50 -36.18 -8.81
C LYS A 321 27.02 -35.23 -7.70
N MET A 322 26.31 -35.78 -6.71
CA MET A 322 25.89 -35.05 -5.52
C MET A 322 26.99 -35.15 -4.44
N GLU A 323 27.43 -34.03 -3.94
CA GLU A 323 28.33 -33.89 -2.78
C GLU A 323 27.54 -33.21 -1.65
N LYS A 324 28.11 -33.17 -0.42
CA LYS A 324 27.35 -32.65 0.76
C LYS A 324 26.80 -31.23 0.59
N GLU A 325 27.52 -30.36 -0.09
CA GLU A 325 27.17 -28.93 -0.19
C GLU A 325 26.99 -28.45 -1.64
N LYS A 326 27.19 -29.31 -2.60
CA LYS A 326 27.12 -28.94 -4.03
C LYS A 326 26.78 -30.11 -4.92
N VAL A 327 26.27 -29.79 -6.09
CA VAL A 327 26.09 -30.75 -7.21
C VAL A 327 27.10 -30.41 -8.31
N ILE A 328 27.69 -31.43 -8.90
CA ILE A 328 28.60 -31.30 -10.03
C ILE A 328 27.96 -31.93 -11.24
N ILE A 329 27.74 -31.16 -12.29
CA ILE A 329 27.24 -31.65 -13.57
C ILE A 329 28.41 -31.94 -14.51
N LEU A 330 28.38 -33.08 -15.11
CA LEU A 330 29.40 -33.62 -15.99
C LEU A 330 28.78 -33.87 -17.37
N LYS A 331 29.60 -33.87 -18.41
CA LYS A 331 29.19 -34.35 -19.72
C LYS A 331 29.15 -35.85 -19.67
N ASN A 332 28.12 -36.47 -20.25
CA ASN A 332 28.04 -37.89 -20.42
C ASN A 332 28.90 -38.38 -21.59
#